data_d5f018a014e0bfd54e67cef93bfe09be
#
_entry.id   d5f018a014e0bfd54e67cef93bfe09be
#
_cell.length_a   1.000
_cell.length_b   1.000
_cell.length_c   1.000
_cell.angle_alpha   90.00
_cell.angle_beta   90.00
_cell.angle_gamma   90.00
#
_symmetry.space_group_name_H-M   'P 1'
#
loop_
_entity.id
_entity.type
_entity.pdbx_description
1 polymer ?
#
loop_
_entity_poly.entity_id
_entity_poly.type
_entity_poly.pdbx_seq_one_letter_code
_entity_poly.pdbx_strand_id
1 'polypeptide(L)'
;MKTKLTLFLLVFSTAVLLAQPDQKVASSPKLNYDWRPGFVSITELTGAKGIGQTNVPYSKYYYGITSMAGYQFTRNIKAGAGLGVQFHDGGTLFPLFIDVRYSVNAQQVVPFLSAAGGLAFSFEDIRNQTYVYVNPAIGIKWVMANRTGAALSAGLMIMSGEANRNSFINLKLGLELKGK
;
A
#
# COMPACT_ATOMS: atom_id res chain seq x y z
N MET A 1 25.67 -13.63 -9.67
CA MET A 1 24.90 -12.55 -9.04
C MET A 1 25.13 -11.16 -9.64
N LYS A 2 26.28 -10.87 -10.24
CA LYS A 2 26.61 -9.53 -10.82
C LYS A 2 25.77 -9.13 -12.04
N THR A 3 25.37 -10.07 -12.88
CA THR A 3 24.60 -9.82 -14.11
C THR A 3 23.13 -9.40 -13.88
N LYS A 4 22.50 -9.85 -12.79
CA LYS A 4 21.10 -9.48 -12.47
C LYS A 4 20.99 -8.05 -11.92
N LEU A 5 22.02 -7.56 -11.24
CA LEU A 5 22.07 -6.20 -10.71
C LEU A 5 22.27 -5.17 -11.83
N THR A 6 23.10 -5.54 -12.84
CA THR A 6 23.35 -4.67 -13.99
C THR A 6 22.09 -4.50 -14.87
N LEU A 7 21.29 -5.57 -15.04
CA LEU A 7 20.04 -5.49 -15.79
C LEU A 7 19.00 -4.62 -15.09
N PHE A 8 18.92 -4.67 -13.76
CA PHE A 8 18.01 -3.83 -12.96
C PHE A 8 18.39 -2.35 -13.03
N LEU A 9 19.68 -2.03 -12.99
CA LEU A 9 20.20 -0.67 -13.15
C LEU A 9 19.95 -0.13 -14.58
N LEU A 10 20.05 -0.98 -15.60
CA LEU A 10 19.80 -0.58 -16.99
C LEU A 10 18.33 -0.26 -17.25
N VAL A 11 17.41 -1.05 -16.68
CA VAL A 11 15.96 -0.79 -16.78
C VAL A 11 15.57 0.49 -16.02
N PHE A 12 16.21 0.77 -14.90
CA PHE A 12 15.95 2.00 -14.14
C PHE A 12 16.49 3.25 -14.84
N SER A 13 17.65 3.15 -15.50
CA SER A 13 18.22 4.26 -16.26
C SER A 13 17.45 4.60 -17.52
N THR A 14 16.88 3.59 -18.22
CA THR A 14 16.03 3.85 -19.38
C THR A 14 14.67 4.46 -19.00
N ALA A 15 14.12 4.11 -17.85
CA ALA A 15 12.89 4.74 -17.34
C ALA A 15 13.10 6.25 -17.00
N VAL A 16 14.28 6.63 -16.52
CA VAL A 16 14.61 8.02 -16.24
C VAL A 16 14.86 8.83 -17.52
N LEU A 17 15.44 8.21 -18.57
CA LEU A 17 15.65 8.86 -19.87
C LEU A 17 14.35 9.10 -20.64
N LEU A 18 13.33 8.27 -20.46
CA LEU A 18 12.00 8.46 -21.05
C LEU A 18 11.16 9.52 -20.30
N ALA A 19 11.62 10.00 -19.16
CA ALA A 19 10.95 11.03 -18.35
C ALA A 19 11.46 12.45 -18.67
N GLN A 20 12.22 12.68 -19.73
CA GLN A 20 12.65 14.03 -20.11
C GLN A 20 11.46 14.81 -20.71
N PRO A 21 11.14 16.00 -20.15
CA PRO A 21 10.01 16.78 -20.63
C PRO A 21 10.46 17.70 -21.76
N ASP A 22 10.53 17.18 -22.96
CA ASP A 22 10.70 18.03 -24.15
C ASP A 22 9.70 17.64 -25.23
N GLN A 23 8.45 17.96 -24.96
CA GLN A 23 7.49 18.26 -26.01
C GLN A 23 6.48 19.24 -25.42
N LYS A 24 6.21 20.34 -26.14
CA LYS A 24 5.03 21.18 -25.97
C LYS A 24 3.79 20.28 -26.08
N VAL A 25 3.47 19.58 -25.02
CA VAL A 25 2.25 18.82 -24.89
C VAL A 25 1.14 19.84 -24.89
N ALA A 26 0.30 19.78 -25.91
CA ALA A 26 -0.98 20.45 -25.92
C ALA A 26 -1.58 20.30 -24.53
N SER A 27 -1.97 21.40 -23.91
CA SER A 27 -2.40 21.48 -22.52
C SER A 27 -3.45 20.41 -22.23
N SER A 28 -3.03 19.27 -21.76
CA SER A 28 -3.92 18.24 -21.22
C SER A 28 -4.77 18.95 -20.17
N PRO A 29 -6.08 18.79 -20.15
CA PRO A 29 -6.94 19.43 -19.16
C PRO A 29 -6.36 19.09 -17.78
N LYS A 30 -5.98 20.11 -17.02
CA LYS A 30 -5.42 19.94 -15.67
C LYS A 30 -6.45 19.15 -14.87
N LEU A 31 -6.16 17.89 -14.62
CA LEU A 31 -6.99 17.04 -13.77
C LEU A 31 -7.02 17.66 -12.37
N ASN A 32 -8.09 18.38 -12.07
CA ASN A 32 -8.29 19.08 -10.81
C ASN A 32 -8.78 18.06 -9.78
N TYR A 33 -7.84 17.38 -9.10
CA TYR A 33 -8.21 16.53 -7.97
C TYR A 33 -8.71 17.40 -6.81
N ASP A 34 -9.78 16.95 -6.18
CA ASP A 34 -10.37 17.63 -5.03
C ASP A 34 -9.51 17.42 -3.78
N TRP A 35 -8.66 18.40 -3.46
CA TRP A 35 -7.76 18.37 -2.30
C TRP A 35 -8.39 18.87 -1.00
N ARG A 36 -9.65 19.27 -1.03
CA ARG A 36 -10.35 19.75 0.18
C ARG A 36 -10.50 18.63 1.21
N PRO A 37 -10.61 18.95 2.51
CA PRO A 37 -10.97 17.96 3.52
C PRO A 37 -12.23 17.19 3.13
N GLY A 38 -12.31 15.90 3.47
CA GLY A 38 -13.47 15.09 3.14
C GLY A 38 -13.23 13.60 3.30
N PHE A 39 -14.30 12.83 3.22
CA PHE A 39 -14.25 11.39 3.33
C PHE A 39 -13.51 10.75 2.16
N VAL A 40 -12.73 9.71 2.45
CA VAL A 40 -12.03 8.90 1.46
C VAL A 40 -12.24 7.42 1.74
N SER A 41 -12.36 6.66 0.67
CA SER A 41 -12.31 5.19 0.72
C SER A 41 -11.14 4.73 -0.11
N ILE A 42 -10.34 3.79 0.42
CA ILE A 42 -9.20 3.23 -0.28
C ILE A 42 -9.30 1.71 -0.20
N THR A 43 -9.31 1.08 -1.37
CA THR A 43 -9.30 -0.38 -1.49
C THR A 43 -7.99 -0.80 -2.14
N GLU A 44 -7.27 -1.76 -1.53
CA GLU A 44 -5.96 -2.22 -1.96
C GLU A 44 -5.94 -3.72 -2.16
N LEU A 45 -5.39 -4.15 -3.29
CA LEU A 45 -4.96 -5.53 -3.53
C LEU A 45 -3.50 -5.64 -3.13
N THR A 46 -3.15 -6.64 -2.36
CA THR A 46 -1.81 -6.84 -1.82
C THR A 46 -1.27 -8.20 -2.23
N GLY A 47 -0.01 -8.24 -2.63
CA GLY A 47 0.80 -9.45 -2.76
C GLY A 47 2.09 -9.28 -1.96
N ALA A 48 2.49 -10.30 -1.22
CA ALA A 48 3.65 -10.22 -0.32
C ALA A 48 4.46 -11.51 -0.28
N LYS A 49 5.74 -11.36 -0.01
CA LYS A 49 6.70 -12.45 0.19
C LYS A 49 7.41 -12.29 1.53
N GLY A 50 7.47 -13.38 2.29
CA GLY A 50 8.19 -13.46 3.55
C GLY A 50 9.70 -13.31 3.35
N ILE A 51 10.34 -12.59 4.27
CA ILE A 51 11.79 -12.33 4.27
C ILE A 51 12.49 -12.84 5.55
N GLY A 52 11.73 -13.37 6.49
CA GLY A 52 12.23 -13.95 7.74
C GLY A 52 12.34 -15.47 7.69
N GLN A 53 12.07 -16.12 8.83
CA GLN A 53 11.98 -17.58 8.90
C GLN A 53 10.77 -18.06 8.12
N THR A 54 11.02 -18.88 7.08
CA THR A 54 9.94 -19.36 6.18
C THR A 54 9.46 -20.77 6.53
N ASN A 55 9.90 -21.32 7.67
CA ASN A 55 9.58 -22.69 8.08
C ASN A 55 8.40 -22.78 9.06
N VAL A 56 7.76 -21.67 9.37
CA VAL A 56 6.59 -21.60 10.25
C VAL A 56 5.36 -21.20 9.45
N PRO A 57 4.14 -21.60 9.85
CA PRO A 57 2.91 -21.15 9.22
C PRO A 57 2.82 -19.62 9.18
N TYR A 58 2.12 -19.08 8.20
CA TYR A 58 1.94 -17.63 7.98
C TYR A 58 3.22 -16.83 7.69
N SER A 59 4.27 -17.47 7.16
CA SER A 59 5.58 -16.81 7.01
C SER A 59 6.12 -16.72 5.59
N LYS A 60 5.59 -17.52 4.63
CA LYS A 60 6.16 -17.59 3.27
C LYS A 60 5.64 -16.50 2.35
N TYR A 61 4.33 -16.36 2.27
CA TYR A 61 3.66 -15.39 1.41
C TYR A 61 2.26 -15.08 1.91
N TYR A 62 1.73 -13.97 1.46
CA TYR A 62 0.30 -13.71 1.51
C TYR A 62 -0.15 -12.88 0.31
N TYR A 63 -1.43 -12.97 0.00
CA TYR A 63 -2.13 -12.08 -0.91
C TYR A 63 -3.50 -11.77 -0.32
N GLY A 64 -4.06 -10.64 -0.67
CA GLY A 64 -5.34 -10.27 -0.10
C GLY A 64 -5.89 -8.94 -0.60
N ILE A 65 -7.05 -8.61 -0.07
CA ILE A 65 -7.74 -7.36 -0.31
C ILE A 65 -8.03 -6.69 1.02
N THR A 66 -7.76 -5.39 1.08
CA THR A 66 -8.09 -4.55 2.23
C THR A 66 -8.87 -3.34 1.77
N SER A 67 -9.78 -2.86 2.60
CA SER A 67 -10.51 -1.63 2.35
C SER A 67 -10.52 -0.79 3.61
N MET A 68 -10.27 0.51 3.47
CA MET A 68 -10.38 1.46 4.57
C MET A 68 -11.35 2.58 4.23
N ALA A 69 -12.07 3.04 5.24
CA ALA A 69 -12.81 4.28 5.24
C ALA A 69 -12.08 5.29 6.15
N GLY A 70 -11.90 6.49 5.66
CA GLY A 70 -11.12 7.50 6.37
C GLY A 70 -11.51 8.91 6.03
N TYR A 71 -10.70 9.83 6.49
CA TYR A 71 -10.89 11.26 6.28
C TYR A 71 -9.58 11.91 5.83
N GLN A 72 -9.66 12.74 4.82
CA GLN A 72 -8.59 13.63 4.41
C GLN A 72 -8.70 14.91 5.22
N PHE A 73 -7.81 15.14 6.17
CA PHE A 73 -7.80 16.30 7.06
C PHE A 73 -7.22 17.53 6.39
N THR A 74 -6.14 17.32 5.66
CA THR A 74 -5.46 18.36 4.91
C THR A 74 -5.13 17.83 3.50
N ARG A 75 -4.57 18.68 2.65
CA ARG A 75 -4.07 18.24 1.35
C ARG A 75 -3.10 17.05 1.44
N ASN A 76 -2.33 17.01 2.51
CA ASN A 76 -1.22 16.07 2.67
C ASN A 76 -1.54 14.88 3.58
N ILE A 77 -2.47 15.04 4.54
CA ILE A 77 -2.70 14.07 5.60
C ILE A 77 -4.08 13.44 5.47
N LYS A 78 -4.09 12.12 5.49
CA LYS A 78 -5.29 11.27 5.57
C LYS A 78 -5.09 10.26 6.68
N ALA A 79 -6.17 9.90 7.36
CA ALA A 79 -6.19 8.76 8.26
C ALA A 79 -7.54 8.06 8.21
N GLY A 80 -7.54 6.79 8.52
CA GLY A 80 -8.76 5.98 8.52
C GLY A 80 -8.57 4.64 9.20
N ALA A 81 -9.67 3.90 9.29
CA ALA A 81 -9.70 2.54 9.76
C ALA A 81 -10.16 1.61 8.63
N GLY A 82 -9.67 0.40 8.65
CA GLY A 82 -9.96 -0.57 7.59
C GLY A 82 -9.97 -1.99 8.07
N LEU A 83 -10.47 -2.84 7.21
CA LEU A 83 -10.52 -4.27 7.38
C LEU A 83 -10.21 -4.97 6.04
N GLY A 84 -9.98 -6.27 6.09
CA GLY A 84 -9.72 -7.01 4.87
C GLY A 84 -9.66 -8.51 5.08
N VAL A 85 -9.20 -9.19 4.05
CA VAL A 85 -8.94 -10.63 4.04
C VAL A 85 -7.56 -10.85 3.44
N GLN A 86 -6.74 -11.65 4.10
CA GLN A 86 -5.41 -12.04 3.67
C GLN A 86 -5.27 -13.55 3.71
N PHE A 87 -4.90 -14.14 2.57
CA PHE A 87 -4.66 -15.55 2.40
C PHE A 87 -3.15 -15.82 2.53
N HIS A 88 -2.77 -16.47 3.60
CA HIS A 88 -1.40 -16.86 3.90
C HIS A 88 -1.16 -18.33 3.58
N ASP A 89 0.10 -18.74 3.56
CA ASP A 89 0.50 -20.15 3.45
C ASP A 89 0.02 -21.03 4.61
N GLY A 90 -0.39 -20.45 5.73
CA GLY A 90 -0.92 -21.15 6.91
C GLY A 90 -2.42 -21.04 7.13
N GLY A 91 -3.13 -20.28 6.28
CA GLY A 91 -4.57 -20.07 6.42
C GLY A 91 -5.00 -18.63 6.13
N THR A 92 -6.20 -18.27 6.54
CA THR A 92 -6.81 -16.97 6.27
C THR A 92 -6.78 -16.08 7.51
N LEU A 93 -6.27 -14.85 7.35
CA LEU A 93 -6.29 -13.83 8.39
C LEU A 93 -7.18 -12.66 7.97
N PHE A 94 -7.82 -12.06 8.96
CA PHE A 94 -8.69 -10.89 8.82
C PHE A 94 -8.03 -9.71 9.53
N PRO A 95 -7.36 -8.81 8.78
CA PRO A 95 -6.77 -7.60 9.34
C PRO A 95 -7.85 -6.58 9.69
N LEU A 96 -7.72 -6.00 10.88
CA LEU A 96 -8.40 -4.79 11.34
C LEU A 96 -7.31 -3.76 11.68
N PHE A 97 -7.35 -2.60 11.05
CA PHE A 97 -6.22 -1.67 11.12
C PHE A 97 -6.62 -0.20 11.08
N ILE A 98 -5.69 0.62 11.54
CA ILE A 98 -5.66 2.06 11.31
C ILE A 98 -4.54 2.34 10.30
N ASP A 99 -4.76 3.25 9.37
CA ASP A 99 -3.78 3.68 8.38
C ASP A 99 -3.69 5.21 8.36
N VAL A 100 -2.46 5.71 8.39
CA VAL A 100 -2.16 7.14 8.25
C VAL A 100 -1.30 7.31 7.01
N ARG A 101 -1.66 8.27 6.15
CA ARG A 101 -0.97 8.58 4.89
C ARG A 101 -0.57 10.03 4.83
N TYR A 102 0.69 10.26 4.47
CA TYR A 102 1.23 11.56 4.15
C TYR A 102 1.57 11.65 2.66
N SER A 103 0.94 12.56 1.94
CA SER A 103 1.15 12.79 0.51
C SER A 103 1.98 14.05 0.28
N VAL A 104 2.96 13.97 -0.60
CA VAL A 104 3.75 15.15 -1.01
C VAL A 104 2.91 16.02 -1.96
N ASN A 105 3.13 17.33 -1.92
CA ASN A 105 2.45 18.26 -2.82
C ASN A 105 2.91 18.06 -4.27
N ALA A 106 2.09 17.41 -5.07
CA ALA A 106 2.30 17.18 -6.49
C ALA A 106 0.97 17.28 -7.24
N GLN A 107 0.98 17.32 -8.57
CA GLN A 107 -0.25 17.55 -9.36
C GLN A 107 -0.89 16.22 -9.81
N GLN A 108 -0.26 15.50 -10.70
CA GLN A 108 -0.82 14.32 -11.34
C GLN A 108 -0.29 13.01 -10.72
N VAL A 109 1.00 12.96 -10.42
CA VAL A 109 1.66 11.84 -9.76
C VAL A 109 2.08 12.31 -8.38
N VAL A 110 1.50 11.73 -7.35
CA VAL A 110 1.63 12.16 -5.96
C VAL A 110 2.37 11.10 -5.16
N PRO A 111 3.63 11.30 -4.80
CA PRO A 111 4.32 10.43 -3.85
C PRO A 111 3.64 10.47 -2.49
N PHE A 112 3.62 9.33 -1.81
CA PHE A 112 3.10 9.25 -0.45
C PHE A 112 3.86 8.26 0.42
N LEU A 113 3.80 8.48 1.71
CA LEU A 113 4.17 7.55 2.77
C LEU A 113 2.90 7.08 3.46
N SER A 114 2.85 5.83 3.87
CA SER A 114 1.77 5.31 4.71
C SER A 114 2.32 4.46 5.84
N ALA A 115 1.57 4.41 6.93
CA ALA A 115 1.82 3.53 8.06
C ALA A 115 0.49 2.95 8.51
N ALA A 116 0.31 1.66 8.23
CA ALA A 116 -0.83 0.90 8.72
C ALA A 116 -0.40 0.04 9.91
N GLY A 117 -1.30 -0.14 10.87
CA GLY A 117 -1.06 -1.01 12.01
C GLY A 117 -2.36 -1.46 12.66
N GLY A 118 -2.36 -2.65 13.24
CA GLY A 118 -3.56 -3.21 13.83
C GLY A 118 -3.41 -4.68 14.23
N LEU A 119 -4.54 -5.38 14.19
CA LEU A 119 -4.65 -6.78 14.53
C LEU A 119 -5.00 -7.58 13.27
N ALA A 120 -4.43 -8.77 13.13
CA ALA A 120 -4.82 -9.76 12.15
C ALA A 120 -5.17 -11.05 12.88
N PHE A 121 -6.36 -11.60 12.68
CA PHE A 121 -6.83 -12.76 13.40
C PHE A 121 -7.50 -13.78 12.46
N SER A 122 -7.45 -15.04 12.84
CA SER A 122 -8.20 -16.11 12.19
C SER A 122 -9.52 -16.34 12.93
N PHE A 123 -10.62 -16.49 12.20
CA PHE A 123 -11.90 -16.89 12.81
C PHE A 123 -11.94 -18.35 13.24
N GLU A 124 -11.05 -19.20 12.71
CA GLU A 124 -10.96 -20.61 13.08
C GLU A 124 -10.30 -20.81 14.44
N ASP A 125 -9.34 -19.94 14.79
CA ASP A 125 -8.62 -20.01 16.07
C ASP A 125 -8.18 -18.59 16.51
N ILE A 126 -9.15 -17.78 16.94
CA ILE A 126 -8.91 -16.39 17.37
C ILE A 126 -7.93 -16.35 18.55
N ARG A 127 -7.97 -17.34 19.45
CA ARG A 127 -7.19 -17.34 20.67
C ARG A 127 -5.69 -17.51 20.44
N ASN A 128 -5.31 -18.39 19.49
CA ASN A 128 -3.91 -18.70 19.23
C ASN A 128 -3.37 -18.06 17.95
N GLN A 129 -4.26 -17.55 17.07
CA GLN A 129 -3.90 -16.99 15.76
C GLN A 129 -4.31 -15.51 15.65
N THR A 130 -3.97 -14.74 16.67
CA THR A 130 -4.08 -13.28 16.65
C THR A 130 -2.68 -12.68 16.62
N TYR A 131 -2.47 -11.80 15.66
CA TYR A 131 -1.20 -11.13 15.42
C TYR A 131 -1.37 -9.63 15.49
N VAL A 132 -0.44 -8.95 16.15
CA VAL A 132 -0.28 -7.50 16.04
C VAL A 132 0.63 -7.24 14.84
N TYR A 133 0.32 -6.27 14.01
CA TYR A 133 1.18 -5.94 12.90
C TYR A 133 1.35 -4.44 12.69
N VAL A 134 2.47 -4.08 12.04
CA VAL A 134 2.74 -2.76 11.49
C VAL A 134 3.20 -2.89 10.06
N ASN A 135 2.83 -1.95 9.21
CA ASN A 135 3.11 -2.00 7.78
C ASN A 135 3.40 -0.59 7.25
N PRO A 136 4.62 -0.06 7.47
CA PRO A 136 5.06 1.13 6.77
C PRO A 136 5.22 0.85 5.28
N ALA A 137 4.85 1.82 4.44
CA ALA A 137 4.97 1.72 2.99
C ALA A 137 5.24 3.08 2.34
N ILE A 138 5.87 3.04 1.17
CA ILE A 138 6.08 4.18 0.28
C ILE A 138 5.39 3.89 -1.05
N GLY A 139 4.80 4.90 -1.65
CA GLY A 139 4.09 4.70 -2.91
C GLY A 139 3.91 5.96 -3.72
N ILE A 140 3.28 5.78 -4.86
CA ILE A 140 2.87 6.83 -5.77
C ILE A 140 1.37 6.67 -6.07
N LYS A 141 0.68 7.78 -6.12
CA LYS A 141 -0.73 7.86 -6.50
C LYS A 141 -0.85 8.65 -7.79
N TRP A 142 -1.52 8.09 -8.76
CA TRP A 142 -1.95 8.76 -9.99
C TRP A 142 -3.35 9.30 -9.80
N VAL A 143 -3.50 10.59 -10.04
CA VAL A 143 -4.81 11.23 -10.10
C VAL A 143 -5.44 10.90 -11.45
N MET A 144 -6.55 10.16 -11.44
CA MET A 144 -7.26 9.73 -12.65
C MET A 144 -8.44 10.63 -12.97
N ALA A 145 -9.11 11.14 -11.93
CA ALA A 145 -10.26 12.03 -12.05
C ALA A 145 -10.34 12.93 -10.82
N ASN A 146 -11.30 13.86 -10.81
CA ASN A 146 -11.47 14.82 -9.71
C ASN A 146 -11.49 14.17 -8.30
N ARG A 147 -12.03 12.95 -8.18
CA ARG A 147 -12.21 12.26 -6.90
C ARG A 147 -11.71 10.82 -6.91
N THR A 148 -10.96 10.45 -7.93
CA THR A 148 -10.48 9.08 -8.12
C THR A 148 -8.98 9.08 -8.32
N GLY A 149 -8.28 8.20 -7.62
CA GLY A 149 -6.84 7.97 -7.78
C GLY A 149 -6.52 6.49 -7.75
N ALA A 150 -5.56 6.07 -8.57
CA ALA A 150 -4.93 4.76 -8.48
C ALA A 150 -3.59 4.90 -7.76
N ALA A 151 -3.21 3.92 -6.98
CA ALA A 151 -1.96 3.94 -6.22
C ALA A 151 -1.18 2.64 -6.38
N LEU A 152 0.12 2.75 -6.39
CA LEU A 152 1.06 1.64 -6.27
C LEU A 152 1.97 1.92 -5.09
N SER A 153 2.12 0.97 -4.19
CA SER A 153 3.03 1.10 -3.05
C SER A 153 3.78 -0.19 -2.74
N ALA A 154 4.95 -0.03 -2.14
CA ALA A 154 5.77 -1.10 -1.59
C ALA A 154 5.95 -0.87 -0.10
N GLY A 155 5.85 -1.92 0.69
CA GLY A 155 5.91 -1.83 2.14
C GLY A 155 6.61 -3.02 2.79
N LEU A 156 6.83 -2.86 4.11
CA LEU A 156 7.39 -3.87 4.98
C LEU A 156 6.37 -4.17 6.09
N MET A 157 5.71 -5.31 6.01
CA MET A 157 4.81 -5.76 7.06
C MET A 157 5.59 -6.59 8.07
N ILE A 158 5.52 -6.19 9.33
CA ILE A 158 6.06 -6.93 10.48
C ILE A 158 4.86 -7.37 11.30
N MET A 159 4.72 -8.68 11.49
CA MET A 159 3.63 -9.32 12.19
C MET A 159 4.19 -10.12 13.37
N SER A 160 3.65 -9.91 14.57
CA SER A 160 4.08 -10.57 15.81
C SER A 160 2.86 -11.22 16.48
N GLY A 161 2.96 -12.52 16.73
CA GLY A 161 2.03 -13.30 17.55
C GLY A 161 2.73 -13.81 18.82
N GLU A 162 2.06 -14.69 19.58
CA GLU A 162 2.59 -15.21 20.82
C GLU A 162 3.89 -16.02 20.64
N ALA A 163 3.99 -16.81 19.58
CA ALA A 163 5.12 -17.73 19.36
C ALA A 163 6.07 -17.26 18.25
N ASN A 164 5.65 -16.44 17.31
CA ASN A 164 6.39 -16.17 16.08
C ASN A 164 6.32 -14.71 15.66
N ARG A 165 7.42 -14.26 15.06
CA ARG A 165 7.51 -12.94 14.39
C ARG A 165 7.81 -13.15 12.92
N ASN A 166 6.91 -12.65 12.06
CA ASN A 166 7.00 -12.77 10.62
C ASN A 166 7.20 -11.41 9.97
N SER A 167 7.98 -11.36 8.91
CA SER A 167 8.24 -10.13 8.17
C SER A 167 8.06 -10.37 6.67
N PHE A 168 7.41 -9.43 5.99
CA PHE A 168 7.08 -9.53 4.56
C PHE A 168 7.42 -8.24 3.84
N ILE A 169 7.97 -8.38 2.65
CA ILE A 169 7.93 -7.29 1.66
C ILE A 169 6.64 -7.45 0.89
N ASN A 170 5.88 -6.37 0.76
CA ASN A 170 4.62 -6.37 0.04
C ASN A 170 4.57 -5.30 -1.05
N LEU A 171 3.77 -5.59 -2.07
CA LEU A 171 3.35 -4.67 -3.12
C LEU A 171 1.84 -4.53 -3.05
N LYS A 172 1.34 -3.30 -3.17
CA LYS A 172 -0.09 -3.00 -3.11
C LYS A 172 -0.52 -2.17 -4.31
N LEU A 173 -1.62 -2.56 -4.91
CA LEU A 173 -2.36 -1.79 -5.91
C LEU A 173 -3.62 -1.24 -5.26
N GLY A 174 -3.78 0.06 -5.26
CA GLY A 174 -4.85 0.75 -4.57
C GLY A 174 -5.75 1.57 -5.50
N LEU A 175 -7.02 1.63 -5.16
CA LEU A 175 -7.99 2.56 -5.72
C LEU A 175 -8.49 3.47 -4.61
N GLU A 176 -8.34 4.77 -4.79
CA GLU A 176 -8.81 5.81 -3.87
C GLU A 176 -10.04 6.50 -4.47
N LEU A 177 -11.12 6.53 -3.70
CA LEU A 177 -12.34 7.26 -4.02
C LEU A 177 -12.60 8.30 -2.93
N LYS A 178 -12.91 9.53 -3.34
CA LYS A 178 -13.24 10.61 -2.44
C LYS A 178 -14.74 10.89 -2.46
N GLY A 179 -15.36 10.95 -1.28
CA GLY A 179 -16.75 11.32 -1.11
C GLY A 179 -17.07 12.76 -1.54
N LYS A 180 -18.33 13.03 -1.71
CA LYS A 180 -18.84 14.42 -1.98
C LYS A 180 -18.74 15.26 -0.74
#